data_6882f154adb447e00179dc899d992ca6
#
_entry.id   6882f154adb447e00179dc899d992ca6
#
_cell.length_a   1.000
_cell.length_b   1.000
_cell.length_c   1.000
_cell.angle_alpha   90.00
_cell.angle_beta   90.00
_cell.angle_gamma   90.00
#
_symmetry.space_group_name_H-M   'P 1'
#
loop_
_entity.id
_entity.type
_entity.pdbx_description
1 polymer ?
#
loop_
_entity_poly.entity_id
_entity_poly.type
_entity_poly.pdbx_seq_one_letter_code
_entity_poly.pdbx_strand_id
1 'polypeptide(L)'
;MHGCFEMRSILVVLILSLLVAFSGCIQPQSSPQVKDTTASEEWKPDGLVGANEYARSMVLHEPASNGYSGGDLEIFWKNDANLLYVALNGSTTGWVSLGFEPTVWMKDADIIMGSVENGKAVVLDENCTGNYGPHLNDTELGGTYDILESGGKEHGNWTVIELKRKMNTGDRFDKAFIPGQNVSIIWAMADKTSEEVKHNVAKGEGTLELQ
;
A
#
# COMPACT_ATOMS: atom_id res chain seq x y z
N MET A 1 -72.04 51.54 33.19
CA MET A 1 -71.44 52.71 33.88
C MET A 1 -70.20 53.09 33.08
N HIS A 2 -70.34 54.21 32.52
CA HIS A 2 -69.36 55.29 32.30
C HIS A 2 -68.04 54.85 31.65
N GLY A 3 -67.61 55.35 30.56
CA GLY A 3 -67.81 56.59 29.87
C GLY A 3 -66.50 57.16 29.45
N CYS A 4 -66.56 57.86 28.34
CA CYS A 4 -65.62 58.92 27.86
C CYS A 4 -64.41 58.45 27.04
N PHE A 5 -64.44 58.61 25.75
CA PHE A 5 -64.30 59.83 24.94
C PHE A 5 -63.04 60.64 25.23
N GLU A 6 -62.17 60.66 24.20
CA GLU A 6 -61.62 61.86 23.53
C GLU A 6 -60.59 61.42 22.44
N MET A 7 -60.66 61.70 21.38
CA MET A 7 -60.57 62.48 20.17
C MET A 7 -59.45 63.55 20.18
N ARG A 8 -58.71 63.58 19.00
CA ARG A 8 -57.79 64.61 18.44
C ARG A 8 -56.31 64.25 18.57
N SER A 9 -55.48 64.38 17.60
CA SER A 9 -55.44 65.35 16.46
C SER A 9 -54.55 64.81 15.34
N ILE A 10 -54.90 65.21 14.16
CA ILE A 10 -54.16 65.06 12.88
C ILE A 10 -52.90 65.92 12.94
N LEU A 11 -51.74 65.29 12.59
CA LEU A 11 -50.58 66.05 12.12
C LEU A 11 -50.03 65.39 10.85
N VAL A 12 -50.35 66.02 9.74
CA VAL A 12 -49.78 65.69 8.44
C VAL A 12 -48.36 66.25 8.40
N VAL A 13 -47.37 65.38 8.33
CA VAL A 13 -46.00 65.83 7.99
C VAL A 13 -45.64 65.19 6.65
N LEU A 14 -45.60 66.00 5.67
CA LEU A 14 -45.03 65.74 4.35
C LEU A 14 -43.52 65.56 4.53
N ILE A 15 -42.98 64.38 4.39
CA ILE A 15 -41.54 64.15 4.21
C ILE A 15 -41.27 63.74 2.79
N LEU A 16 -40.58 64.63 2.13
CA LEU A 16 -40.02 64.50 0.77
C LEU A 16 -39.06 63.31 0.70
N SER A 17 -39.44 62.24 0.03
CA SER A 17 -38.59 61.05 -0.18
C SER A 17 -37.54 61.29 -1.25
N LEU A 18 -36.32 61.44 -0.82
CA LEU A 18 -35.13 61.45 -1.65
C LEU A 18 -34.83 60.01 -2.11
N LEU A 19 -35.10 59.68 -3.38
CA LEU A 19 -34.72 58.42 -4.02
C LEU A 19 -33.21 58.43 -4.28
N VAL A 20 -32.44 57.76 -3.41
CA VAL A 20 -31.07 57.43 -3.68
C VAL A 20 -31.06 56.07 -4.40
N ALA A 21 -30.78 56.09 -5.68
CA ALA A 21 -30.55 54.88 -6.47
C ALA A 21 -29.18 54.31 -6.09
N PHE A 22 -29.17 53.24 -5.29
CA PHE A 22 -28.00 52.40 -5.10
C PHE A 22 -27.88 51.45 -6.32
N SER A 23 -27.02 51.79 -7.25
CA SER A 23 -26.52 50.84 -8.23
C SER A 23 -25.57 49.86 -7.55
N GLY A 24 -26.11 48.80 -6.97
CA GLY A 24 -25.31 47.67 -6.47
C GLY A 24 -24.78 46.86 -7.65
N CYS A 25 -23.49 46.98 -7.91
CA CYS A 25 -22.80 45.98 -8.74
C CYS A 25 -22.91 44.62 -8.08
N ILE A 26 -23.71 43.73 -8.68
CA ILE A 26 -23.74 42.31 -8.33
C ILE A 26 -22.43 41.72 -8.90
N GLN A 27 -21.41 41.58 -8.05
CA GLN A 27 -20.27 40.73 -8.36
C GLN A 27 -20.75 39.26 -8.38
N PRO A 28 -20.45 38.50 -9.44
CA PRO A 28 -20.71 37.07 -9.42
C PRO A 28 -19.85 36.46 -8.30
N GLN A 29 -20.50 35.89 -7.28
CA GLN A 29 -19.83 35.02 -6.31
C GLN A 29 -19.22 33.85 -7.06
N SER A 30 -17.90 33.79 -7.09
CA SER A 30 -17.19 32.59 -7.52
C SER A 30 -17.55 31.46 -6.57
N SER A 31 -18.28 30.46 -7.07
CA SER A 31 -18.49 29.20 -6.36
C SER A 31 -17.13 28.67 -5.90
N PRO A 32 -17.02 28.14 -4.67
CA PRO A 32 -15.80 27.49 -4.26
C PRO A 32 -15.52 26.32 -5.23
N GLN A 33 -14.43 26.42 -5.94
CA GLN A 33 -13.90 25.33 -6.74
C GLN A 33 -13.53 24.23 -5.74
N VAL A 34 -14.32 23.15 -5.74
CA VAL A 34 -13.92 21.89 -5.13
C VAL A 34 -12.67 21.47 -5.92
N LYS A 35 -11.50 21.61 -5.33
CA LYS A 35 -10.31 20.92 -5.79
C LYS A 35 -10.60 19.44 -5.64
N ASP A 36 -10.89 18.79 -6.74
CA ASP A 36 -10.88 17.35 -6.86
C ASP A 36 -9.42 16.89 -6.71
N THR A 37 -9.01 16.67 -5.45
CA THR A 37 -7.69 16.15 -5.09
C THR A 37 -7.77 14.63 -5.02
N THR A 38 -8.20 14.00 -6.10
CA THR A 38 -7.95 12.60 -6.39
C THR A 38 -6.91 12.48 -7.50
N ALA A 39 -5.79 13.18 -7.36
CA ALA A 39 -4.55 12.67 -7.93
C ALA A 39 -4.16 11.50 -7.04
N SER A 40 -4.30 10.26 -7.52
CA SER A 40 -3.62 9.14 -6.90
C SER A 40 -2.15 9.53 -6.81
N GLU A 41 -1.59 9.58 -5.60
CA GLU A 41 -0.16 9.77 -5.47
C GLU A 41 0.53 8.70 -6.31
N GLU A 42 1.48 9.16 -7.13
CA GLU A 42 2.29 8.23 -7.94
C GLU A 42 2.99 7.28 -6.98
N TRP A 43 2.82 5.99 -7.17
CA TRP A 43 3.43 4.96 -6.33
C TRP A 43 4.96 5.10 -6.32
N LYS A 44 5.56 5.00 -5.14
CA LYS A 44 7.01 5.10 -4.94
C LYS A 44 7.46 4.10 -3.89
N PRO A 45 8.53 3.33 -4.15
CA PRO A 45 9.07 2.40 -3.18
C PRO A 45 9.95 3.15 -2.15
N ASP A 46 9.35 3.92 -1.28
CA ASP A 46 10.08 4.75 -0.31
C ASP A 46 10.14 4.14 1.11
N GLY A 47 9.57 2.94 1.27
CA GLY A 47 9.49 2.21 2.53
C GLY A 47 8.43 2.76 3.48
N LEU A 48 7.43 3.47 2.94
CA LEU A 48 6.29 4.02 3.67
C LEU A 48 5.00 3.61 2.97
N VAL A 49 4.28 2.66 3.52
CA VAL A 49 2.98 2.28 2.96
C VAL A 49 1.96 3.38 3.23
N GLY A 50 1.65 4.15 2.20
CA GLY A 50 0.70 5.27 2.25
C GLY A 50 -0.77 4.83 2.26
N ALA A 51 -1.64 5.68 2.79
CA ALA A 51 -3.08 5.46 2.70
C ALA A 51 -3.52 5.48 1.23
N ASN A 52 -4.25 4.44 0.78
CA ASN A 52 -4.71 4.25 -0.60
C ASN A 52 -3.61 4.02 -1.66
N GLU A 53 -2.41 3.75 -1.24
CA GLU A 53 -1.31 3.41 -2.15
C GLU A 53 -1.48 2.03 -2.77
N TYR A 54 -1.99 1.10 -1.97
CA TYR A 54 -2.32 -0.27 -2.37
C TYR A 54 -3.83 -0.49 -2.29
N ALA A 55 -4.35 -1.35 -3.14
CA ALA A 55 -5.79 -1.61 -3.22
C ALA A 55 -6.25 -2.72 -2.28
N ARG A 56 -5.33 -3.60 -1.89
CA ARG A 56 -5.58 -4.75 -1.02
C ARG A 56 -4.50 -4.90 0.02
N SER A 57 -4.86 -5.51 1.15
CA SER A 57 -3.90 -5.89 2.19
C SER A 57 -4.38 -7.10 2.97
N MET A 58 -3.43 -7.79 3.61
CA MET A 58 -3.69 -8.84 4.58
C MET A 58 -2.62 -8.81 5.68
N VAL A 59 -2.97 -9.31 6.84
CA VAL A 59 -2.04 -9.55 7.94
C VAL A 59 -1.93 -11.05 8.15
N LEU A 60 -0.72 -11.56 8.14
CA LEU A 60 -0.38 -12.94 8.42
C LEU A 60 0.34 -12.99 9.76
N HIS A 61 -0.13 -13.82 10.65
CA HIS A 61 0.39 -13.95 12.02
C HIS A 61 0.87 -15.36 12.27
N GLU A 62 2.08 -15.50 12.79
CA GLU A 62 2.59 -16.76 13.31
C GLU A 62 2.98 -16.57 14.77
N PRO A 63 2.39 -17.34 15.69
CA PRO A 63 2.75 -17.27 17.10
C PRO A 63 4.14 -17.83 17.36
N ALA A 64 4.76 -17.41 18.45
CA ALA A 64 6.02 -18.00 18.90
C ALA A 64 5.88 -19.50 19.10
N SER A 65 6.79 -20.27 18.54
CA SER A 65 6.82 -21.73 18.61
C SER A 65 8.27 -22.23 18.58
N ASN A 66 8.48 -23.56 18.64
CA ASN A 66 9.83 -24.12 18.66
C ASN A 66 10.66 -23.68 17.44
N GLY A 67 11.69 -22.86 17.70
CA GLY A 67 12.59 -22.33 16.68
C GLY A 67 12.15 -21.03 16.00
N TYR A 68 10.99 -20.48 16.39
CA TYR A 68 10.46 -19.22 15.87
C TYR A 68 10.09 -18.27 17.00
N SER A 69 10.51 -17.01 16.89
CA SER A 69 10.15 -15.97 17.87
C SER A 69 8.69 -15.50 17.74
N GLY A 70 8.04 -15.80 16.62
CA GLY A 70 6.72 -15.29 16.28
C GLY A 70 6.77 -13.89 15.71
N GLY A 71 5.75 -13.53 14.92
CA GLY A 71 5.66 -12.21 14.33
C GLY A 71 4.54 -12.06 13.31
N ASP A 72 4.38 -10.84 12.82
CA ASP A 72 3.39 -10.45 11.84
C ASP A 72 4.05 -10.03 10.54
N LEU A 73 3.48 -10.44 9.42
CA LEU A 73 3.77 -9.90 8.10
C LEU A 73 2.49 -9.28 7.54
N GLU A 74 2.52 -7.98 7.31
CA GLU A 74 1.49 -7.29 6.56
C GLU A 74 1.90 -7.25 5.08
N ILE A 75 1.06 -7.77 4.21
CA ILE A 75 1.25 -7.73 2.77
C ILE A 75 0.25 -6.76 2.18
N PHE A 76 0.72 -5.82 1.38
CA PHE A 76 -0.12 -4.90 0.61
C PHE A 76 0.14 -5.14 -0.87
N TRP A 77 -0.92 -5.08 -1.70
CA TRP A 77 -0.74 -5.22 -3.15
C TRP A 77 -1.78 -4.47 -3.95
N LYS A 78 -1.39 -4.13 -5.15
CA LYS A 78 -2.26 -3.72 -6.25
C LYS A 78 -1.67 -4.24 -7.56
N ASN A 79 -2.51 -4.43 -8.54
CA ASN A 79 -2.06 -4.76 -9.90
C ASN A 79 -2.97 -4.08 -10.93
N ASP A 80 -2.42 -3.91 -12.11
CA ASP A 80 -3.16 -3.71 -13.34
C ASP A 80 -2.96 -4.93 -14.27
N ALA A 81 -3.28 -4.79 -15.55
CA ALA A 81 -3.12 -5.90 -16.51
C ALA A 81 -1.65 -6.29 -16.75
N ASN A 82 -0.67 -5.43 -16.43
CA ASN A 82 0.73 -5.58 -16.80
C ASN A 82 1.68 -5.62 -15.60
N LEU A 83 1.35 -4.94 -14.52
CA LEU A 83 2.22 -4.69 -13.38
C LEU A 83 1.60 -5.16 -12.07
N LEU A 84 2.42 -5.77 -11.23
CA LEU A 84 2.15 -6.11 -9.84
C LEU A 84 3.02 -5.24 -8.94
N TYR A 85 2.40 -4.60 -7.95
CA TYR A 85 3.03 -3.81 -6.90
C TYR A 85 2.80 -4.51 -5.57
N VAL A 86 3.83 -4.70 -4.79
CA VAL A 86 3.77 -5.38 -3.49
C VAL A 86 4.53 -4.58 -2.45
N ALA A 87 4.00 -4.50 -1.25
CA ALA A 87 4.74 -4.12 -0.06
C ALA A 87 4.68 -5.24 0.98
N LEU A 88 5.81 -5.50 1.61
CA LEU A 88 5.98 -6.41 2.72
C LEU A 88 6.38 -5.58 3.95
N ASN A 89 5.57 -5.61 4.99
CA ASN A 89 5.84 -4.93 6.26
C ASN A 89 5.92 -5.98 7.36
N GLY A 90 7.11 -6.41 7.71
CA GLY A 90 7.36 -7.48 8.66
C GLY A 90 7.84 -7.00 10.02
N SER A 91 7.35 -7.61 11.10
CA SER A 91 7.74 -7.30 12.49
C SER A 91 9.13 -7.85 12.83
N THR A 92 10.12 -7.46 12.06
CA THR A 92 11.53 -7.83 12.21
C THR A 92 12.43 -6.69 11.75
N THR A 93 13.70 -6.69 12.14
CA THR A 93 14.78 -5.86 11.58
C THR A 93 15.70 -6.64 10.63
N GLY A 94 15.31 -7.83 10.25
CA GLY A 94 16.00 -8.67 9.28
C GLY A 94 15.27 -8.71 7.94
N TRP A 95 15.42 -9.81 7.22
CA TRP A 95 14.77 -9.97 5.93
C TRP A 95 13.31 -10.40 6.05
N VAL A 96 12.52 -10.01 5.08
CA VAL A 96 11.14 -10.42 4.82
C VAL A 96 11.07 -11.07 3.44
N SER A 97 10.23 -12.09 3.26
CA SER A 97 10.13 -12.83 2.00
C SER A 97 8.72 -13.25 1.67
N LEU A 98 8.42 -13.27 0.38
CA LEU A 98 7.18 -13.75 -0.23
C LEU A 98 7.52 -14.67 -1.39
N GLY A 99 7.01 -15.90 -1.37
CA GLY A 99 7.17 -16.86 -2.47
C GLY A 99 5.81 -17.17 -3.09
N PHE A 100 5.76 -17.19 -4.42
CA PHE A 100 4.55 -17.40 -5.20
C PHE A 100 4.49 -18.82 -5.75
N GLU A 101 3.31 -19.41 -5.66
CA GLU A 101 2.92 -20.67 -6.28
C GLU A 101 3.93 -21.82 -6.13
N PRO A 102 4.32 -22.18 -4.91
CA PRO A 102 5.13 -23.37 -4.67
C PRO A 102 4.37 -24.63 -5.09
N THR A 103 5.08 -25.65 -5.58
CA THR A 103 4.47 -26.95 -5.90
C THR A 103 4.41 -27.88 -4.69
N VAL A 104 5.50 -27.96 -3.94
CA VAL A 104 5.59 -28.74 -2.69
C VAL A 104 6.50 -27.99 -1.72
N TRP A 105 5.97 -27.53 -0.59
CA TRP A 105 6.71 -26.75 0.40
C TRP A 105 7.23 -25.46 -0.21
N MET A 106 8.54 -25.34 -0.45
CA MET A 106 9.16 -24.20 -1.09
C MET A 106 9.48 -24.44 -2.59
N LYS A 107 9.44 -25.70 -3.03
CA LYS A 107 9.88 -26.08 -4.35
C LYS A 107 9.10 -25.33 -5.44
N ASP A 108 9.83 -24.87 -6.46
CA ASP A 108 9.34 -24.11 -7.60
C ASP A 108 8.66 -22.78 -7.23
N ALA A 109 8.79 -22.32 -5.97
CA ALA A 109 8.35 -20.99 -5.59
C ALA A 109 9.21 -19.94 -6.29
N ASP A 110 8.56 -18.95 -6.89
CA ASP A 110 9.12 -17.67 -7.32
C ASP A 110 9.19 -16.79 -6.08
N ILE A 111 10.42 -16.50 -5.62
CA ILE A 111 10.65 -15.90 -4.29
C ILE A 111 11.22 -14.48 -4.42
N ILE A 112 10.58 -13.56 -3.76
CA ILE A 112 11.11 -12.24 -3.50
C ILE A 112 11.55 -12.19 -2.04
N MET A 113 12.82 -11.86 -1.81
CA MET A 113 13.35 -11.62 -0.48
C MET A 113 13.91 -10.21 -0.39
N GLY A 114 13.62 -9.50 0.71
CA GLY A 114 14.09 -8.14 0.89
C GLY A 114 14.56 -7.85 2.30
N SER A 115 15.58 -7.01 2.42
CA SER A 115 16.11 -6.48 3.68
C SER A 115 16.52 -5.02 3.53
N VAL A 116 16.81 -4.36 4.65
CA VAL A 116 17.37 -3.00 4.65
C VAL A 116 18.77 -3.03 5.22
N GLU A 117 19.76 -2.70 4.40
CA GLU A 117 21.17 -2.67 4.77
C GLU A 117 21.74 -1.27 4.64
N ASN A 118 22.28 -0.75 5.73
CA ASN A 118 22.83 0.63 5.75
C ASN A 118 21.83 1.69 5.23
N GLY A 119 20.54 1.50 5.53
CA GLY A 119 19.45 2.39 5.14
C GLY A 119 19.05 2.28 3.67
N LYS A 120 19.44 1.21 2.98
CA LYS A 120 19.07 0.92 1.58
C LYS A 120 18.39 -0.45 1.51
N ALA A 121 17.34 -0.55 0.73
CA ALA A 121 16.73 -1.83 0.41
C ALA A 121 17.68 -2.68 -0.44
N VAL A 122 17.79 -3.94 -0.09
CA VAL A 122 18.36 -5.02 -0.91
C VAL A 122 17.22 -5.98 -1.21
N VAL A 123 16.92 -6.18 -2.47
CA VAL A 123 15.83 -7.07 -2.92
C VAL A 123 16.42 -8.12 -3.84
N LEU A 124 16.11 -9.37 -3.56
CA LEU A 124 16.54 -10.54 -4.32
C LEU A 124 15.35 -11.10 -5.09
N ASP A 125 15.63 -11.58 -6.30
CA ASP A 125 14.70 -12.25 -7.21
C ASP A 125 15.20 -13.67 -7.37
N GLU A 126 14.48 -14.66 -6.79
CA GLU A 126 15.00 -15.99 -6.55
C GLU A 126 13.98 -17.07 -6.91
N ASN A 127 14.47 -18.25 -7.26
CA ASN A 127 13.65 -19.45 -7.42
C ASN A 127 14.12 -20.55 -6.47
N CYS A 128 13.17 -21.27 -5.86
CA CYS A 128 13.48 -22.38 -5.00
C CYS A 128 13.49 -23.71 -5.76
N THR A 129 14.66 -24.34 -5.84
CA THR A 129 14.86 -25.56 -6.61
C THR A 129 14.52 -26.85 -5.89
N GLY A 130 14.37 -26.83 -4.57
CA GLY A 130 14.09 -28.00 -3.74
C GLY A 130 13.01 -27.77 -2.70
N ASN A 131 12.51 -28.84 -2.08
CA ASN A 131 11.41 -28.75 -1.11
C ASN A 131 11.71 -27.84 0.10
N TYR A 132 12.97 -27.76 0.51
CA TYR A 132 13.44 -26.99 1.68
C TYR A 132 14.59 -26.04 1.32
N GLY A 133 14.69 -25.66 0.07
CA GLY A 133 15.82 -24.93 -0.50
C GLY A 133 16.76 -25.88 -1.29
N PRO A 134 17.88 -25.35 -1.83
CA PRO A 134 18.19 -23.93 -1.81
C PRO A 134 17.24 -23.10 -2.68
N HIS A 135 17.08 -21.85 -2.35
CA HIS A 135 16.63 -20.81 -3.27
C HIS A 135 17.89 -20.05 -3.74
N LEU A 136 17.92 -19.70 -4.99
CA LEU A 136 19.06 -19.07 -5.64
C LEU A 136 18.55 -17.93 -6.51
N ASN A 137 19.36 -16.90 -6.68
CA ASN A 137 19.02 -15.81 -7.59
C ASN A 137 18.73 -16.36 -8.99
N ASP A 138 17.71 -15.87 -9.65
CA ASP A 138 17.33 -16.34 -10.99
C ASP A 138 18.46 -16.16 -12.00
N THR A 139 19.26 -15.13 -11.85
CA THR A 139 20.47 -14.90 -12.66
C THR A 139 21.51 -16.00 -12.50
N GLU A 140 21.64 -16.63 -11.33
CA GLU A 140 22.56 -17.76 -11.10
C GLU A 140 22.03 -19.03 -11.75
N LEU A 141 20.70 -19.15 -11.89
CA LEU A 141 20.03 -20.26 -12.56
C LEU A 141 19.96 -20.07 -14.09
N GLY A 142 20.41 -18.92 -14.60
CA GLY A 142 20.38 -18.56 -16.02
C GLY A 142 19.06 -17.90 -16.44
N GLY A 143 18.35 -17.32 -15.49
CA GLY A 143 17.22 -16.39 -15.66
C GLY A 143 17.65 -14.94 -15.66
N THR A 144 16.70 -14.04 -15.34
CA THR A 144 16.89 -12.59 -15.28
C THR A 144 16.47 -12.06 -13.92
N TYR A 145 16.87 -10.84 -13.58
CA TYR A 145 16.36 -10.09 -12.44
C TYR A 145 15.21 -9.22 -12.92
N ASP A 146 14.01 -9.47 -12.46
CA ASP A 146 12.80 -8.91 -13.04
C ASP A 146 12.06 -7.89 -12.12
N ILE A 147 12.68 -7.50 -11.02
CA ILE A 147 12.18 -6.43 -10.16
C ILE A 147 12.49 -5.08 -10.83
N LEU A 148 11.44 -4.38 -11.29
CA LEU A 148 11.58 -3.13 -12.06
C LEU A 148 11.96 -1.94 -11.19
N GLU A 149 11.37 -1.85 -10.00
CA GLU A 149 11.66 -0.84 -8.99
C GLU A 149 11.48 -1.46 -7.61
N SER A 150 12.34 -1.08 -6.68
CA SER A 150 12.24 -1.49 -5.29
C SER A 150 12.81 -0.43 -4.37
N GLY A 151 12.37 -0.47 -3.14
CA GLY A 151 12.86 0.36 -2.05
C GLY A 151 12.39 -0.19 -0.72
N GLY A 152 12.82 0.41 0.36
CA GLY A 152 12.44 -0.05 1.67
C GLY A 152 13.10 0.75 2.79
N LYS A 153 12.59 0.54 3.98
CA LYS A 153 13.04 1.24 5.16
C LYS A 153 12.73 0.44 6.42
N GLU A 154 13.57 0.60 7.43
CA GLU A 154 13.26 0.14 8.78
C GLU A 154 12.52 1.22 9.57
N HIS A 155 11.48 0.81 10.28
CA HIS A 155 10.72 1.63 11.22
C HIS A 155 10.63 0.95 12.58
N GLY A 156 11.46 1.36 13.52
CA GLY A 156 11.54 0.70 14.83
C GLY A 156 11.97 -0.75 14.66
N ASN A 157 11.07 -1.68 14.94
CA ASN A 157 11.31 -3.13 14.81
C ASN A 157 10.63 -3.74 13.56
N TRP A 158 10.34 -2.92 12.55
CA TRP A 158 9.67 -3.34 11.33
C TRP A 158 10.54 -3.06 10.11
N THR A 159 10.63 -4.03 9.21
CA THR A 159 11.23 -3.91 7.89
C THR A 159 10.13 -3.77 6.86
N VAL A 160 10.15 -2.66 6.10
CA VAL A 160 9.25 -2.42 4.98
C VAL A 160 10.04 -2.56 3.69
N ILE A 161 9.56 -3.41 2.78
CA ILE A 161 10.09 -3.59 1.42
C ILE A 161 8.95 -3.37 0.44
N GLU A 162 9.16 -2.53 -0.53
CA GLU A 162 8.24 -2.24 -1.62
C GLU A 162 8.88 -2.56 -2.95
N LEU A 163 8.11 -3.13 -3.86
CA LEU A 163 8.60 -3.49 -5.18
C LEU A 163 7.52 -3.45 -6.24
N LYS A 164 7.98 -3.40 -7.48
CA LYS A 164 7.16 -3.49 -8.69
C LYS A 164 7.79 -4.46 -9.68
N ARG A 165 6.98 -5.35 -10.22
CA ARG A 165 7.39 -6.28 -11.30
C ARG A 165 6.29 -6.40 -12.34
N LYS A 166 6.59 -7.04 -13.47
CA LYS A 166 5.56 -7.40 -14.45
C LYS A 166 4.69 -8.54 -13.93
N MET A 167 3.41 -8.54 -14.33
CA MET A 167 2.52 -9.70 -14.14
C MET A 167 3.02 -10.96 -14.85
N ASN A 168 3.68 -10.77 -15.99
CA ASN A 168 4.37 -11.84 -16.73
C ASN A 168 5.72 -11.27 -17.19
N THR A 169 6.80 -11.74 -16.61
CA THR A 169 8.17 -11.32 -16.94
C THR A 169 8.66 -12.00 -18.21
N GLY A 170 8.20 -13.23 -18.46
CA GLY A 170 8.71 -14.11 -19.51
C GLY A 170 9.91 -14.95 -19.07
N ASP A 171 10.41 -14.74 -17.84
CA ASP A 171 11.42 -15.63 -17.27
C ASP A 171 10.80 -16.96 -16.86
N ARG A 172 11.56 -18.04 -16.99
CA ARG A 172 11.11 -19.42 -16.69
C ARG A 172 11.05 -19.73 -15.21
N PHE A 173 11.72 -18.92 -14.39
CA PHE A 173 11.77 -19.07 -12.93
C PHE A 173 10.69 -18.25 -12.23
N ASP A 174 10.15 -17.28 -12.95
CA ASP A 174 9.05 -16.44 -12.50
C ASP A 174 7.68 -17.04 -12.75
N LYS A 175 6.77 -16.81 -11.85
CA LYS A 175 5.34 -17.08 -12.07
C LYS A 175 4.70 -15.97 -12.90
N ALA A 176 3.91 -16.39 -13.88
CA ALA A 176 3.08 -15.48 -14.66
C ALA A 176 1.68 -15.39 -14.05
N PHE A 177 1.20 -14.18 -13.84
CA PHE A 177 -0.10 -13.90 -13.22
C PHE A 177 -1.07 -13.28 -14.22
N ILE A 178 -2.35 -13.46 -13.95
CA ILE A 178 -3.44 -12.78 -14.67
C ILE A 178 -4.36 -12.06 -13.68
N PRO A 179 -5.00 -10.94 -14.07
CA PRO A 179 -5.98 -10.27 -13.23
C PRO A 179 -7.10 -11.20 -12.76
N GLY A 180 -7.52 -11.07 -11.51
CA GLY A 180 -8.55 -11.91 -10.90
C GLY A 180 -8.08 -13.29 -10.42
N GLN A 181 -6.80 -13.61 -10.57
CA GLN A 181 -6.24 -14.89 -10.12
C GLN A 181 -6.12 -14.94 -8.58
N ASN A 182 -6.41 -16.11 -8.01
CA ASN A 182 -6.00 -16.45 -6.66
C ASN A 182 -4.61 -17.09 -6.71
N VAL A 183 -3.62 -16.43 -6.10
CA VAL A 183 -2.21 -16.84 -6.09
C VAL A 183 -1.87 -17.42 -4.72
N SER A 184 -1.50 -18.69 -4.67
CA SER A 184 -0.98 -19.31 -3.45
C SER A 184 0.36 -18.70 -3.10
N ILE A 185 0.57 -18.38 -1.82
CA ILE A 185 1.83 -17.81 -1.34
C ILE A 185 2.38 -18.59 -0.15
N ILE A 186 3.70 -18.54 -0.04
CA ILE A 186 4.43 -18.80 1.19
C ILE A 186 5.13 -17.51 1.62
N TRP A 187 5.36 -17.35 2.91
CA TRP A 187 6.04 -16.18 3.45
C TRP A 187 6.94 -16.56 4.60
N ALA A 188 7.99 -15.78 4.82
CA ALA A 188 8.91 -16.00 5.93
C ALA A 188 9.63 -14.72 6.34
N MET A 189 10.16 -14.73 7.58
CA MET A 189 10.96 -13.64 8.12
C MET A 189 12.11 -14.19 8.97
N ALA A 190 13.23 -13.46 8.98
CA ALA A 190 14.35 -13.71 9.89
C ALA A 190 14.74 -12.43 10.65
N ASP A 191 15.53 -12.59 11.71
CA ASP A 191 16.02 -11.49 12.55
C ASP A 191 17.36 -10.91 12.10
N LYS A 192 17.85 -11.33 10.93
CA LYS A 192 19.08 -10.85 10.28
C LYS A 192 18.83 -10.49 8.82
N THR A 193 19.62 -9.58 8.29
CA THR A 193 19.55 -9.18 6.88
C THR A 193 20.22 -10.18 5.92
N SER A 194 21.14 -11.01 6.41
CA SER A 194 21.81 -12.02 5.59
C SER A 194 20.85 -13.15 5.17
N GLU A 195 20.78 -13.44 3.89
CA GLU A 195 20.03 -14.54 3.28
C GLU A 195 20.49 -15.94 3.75
N GLU A 196 21.74 -16.05 4.23
CA GLU A 196 22.26 -17.30 4.79
C GLU A 196 21.55 -17.71 6.09
N VAL A 197 20.93 -16.76 6.78
CA VAL A 197 20.19 -17.01 8.01
C VAL A 197 18.79 -17.53 7.64
N LYS A 198 18.50 -18.75 8.04
CA LYS A 198 17.16 -19.33 7.87
C LYS A 198 16.11 -18.50 8.62
N HIS A 199 14.88 -18.50 8.08
CA HIS A 199 13.75 -17.91 8.78
C HIS A 199 13.63 -18.44 10.22
N ASN A 200 13.66 -17.54 11.18
CA ASN A 200 13.62 -17.84 12.63
C ASN A 200 12.65 -16.92 13.39
N VAL A 201 12.05 -15.96 12.69
CA VAL A 201 11.01 -15.10 13.26
C VAL A 201 9.64 -15.72 13.04
N ALA A 202 9.23 -15.86 11.79
CA ALA A 202 7.94 -16.44 11.43
C ALA A 202 7.97 -16.99 10.00
N LYS A 203 7.00 -17.84 9.69
CA LYS A 203 6.71 -18.32 8.32
C LYS A 203 5.28 -18.83 8.22
N GLY A 204 4.77 -18.94 7.03
CA GLY A 204 3.43 -19.50 6.82
C GLY A 204 3.03 -19.53 5.35
N GLU A 205 1.76 -19.71 5.14
CA GLU A 205 1.11 -19.80 3.84
C GLU A 205 -0.05 -18.82 3.76
N GLY A 206 -0.51 -18.52 2.56
CA GLY A 206 -1.66 -17.64 2.33
C GLY A 206 -2.13 -17.68 0.88
N THR A 207 -3.02 -16.77 0.54
CA THR A 207 -3.51 -16.60 -0.83
C THR A 207 -3.73 -15.12 -1.11
N LEU A 208 -3.18 -14.61 -2.20
CA LEU A 208 -3.46 -13.27 -2.71
C LEU A 208 -4.54 -13.37 -3.79
N GLU A 209 -5.57 -12.55 -3.70
CA GLU A 209 -6.54 -12.35 -4.78
C GLU A 209 -6.10 -11.12 -5.59
N LEU A 210 -5.65 -11.34 -6.82
CA LEU A 210 -5.29 -10.25 -7.73
C LEU A 210 -6.53 -9.51 -8.24
N GLN A 211 -6.37 -8.26 -8.68
CA GLN A 211 -7.47 -7.42 -9.17
C GLN A 211 -7.69 -7.59 -10.67
#